data_df9cef942a1562d4c468b160fcb2470c
#
_entry.id   df9cef942a1562d4c468b160fcb2470c
#
_cell.length_a   1.000
_cell.length_b   1.000
_cell.length_c   1.000
_cell.angle_alpha   90.00
_cell.angle_beta   90.00
_cell.angle_gamma   90.00
#
_symmetry.space_group_name_H-M   'P 1'
#
loop_
_entity.id
_entity.type
_entity.pdbx_description
1 polymer ?
#
loop_
_entity_poly.entity_id
_entity_poly.type
_entity_poly.pdbx_seq_one_letter_code
_entity_poly.pdbx_strand_id
1 'polypeptide(L)'
;MSWLYLLQQRFTSMQDFQQQVHRTELFSRCFTLGGLVLTLFIVNRVLSRGVLKKIEGSLNELSAGLRRLREGALDFRLPGSPSDEFSAVRADFNATAQRLQQLVEQERQSEKNRQELLAGISHDLRSPLTAIRAYAEGLLDGVARTPQDQAQYLTIIRDKTRDLQALVNKLFLFSRMDLGQNEDHPEPVSLAEELTLLHQVLAPEYAGRGLALTLTCAGPGESRVLADPDTLHRVVANIAENSAKYGAAALNIALREEPSFVSVTFTDDGPGVPPEAMPHIFDAFYRADPARNEKIAGSGLGLAIVSRAVRNMKGRIIARNVQPHGLLLEIQLPKLETEG
;
A
#
# COMPACT_ATOMS: atom_id res chain seq x y z
N MET A 1 -102.46 -52.88 -26.78
CA MET A 1 -101.38 -52.22 -27.64
C MET A 1 -100.97 -50.91 -27.08
N SER A 2 -101.63 -50.27 -26.19
CA SER A 2 -101.30 -48.88 -25.72
C SER A 2 -100.21 -48.77 -24.65
N TRP A 3 -99.95 -49.81 -23.86
CA TRP A 3 -99.04 -49.75 -22.70
C TRP A 3 -97.56 -49.91 -23.10
N LEU A 4 -97.25 -50.67 -24.09
CA LEU A 4 -95.94 -50.88 -24.64
C LEU A 4 -95.43 -49.60 -25.33
N TYR A 5 -96.32 -48.86 -25.99
CA TYR A 5 -95.92 -47.59 -26.66
C TYR A 5 -95.54 -46.46 -25.66
N LEU A 6 -96.31 -46.40 -24.54
CA LEU A 6 -96.03 -45.44 -23.47
C LEU A 6 -94.73 -45.76 -22.70
N LEU A 7 -94.46 -47.04 -22.50
CA LEU A 7 -93.14 -47.46 -21.93
C LEU A 7 -91.96 -47.17 -22.85
N GLN A 8 -92.17 -47.41 -24.16
CA GLN A 8 -91.11 -47.13 -25.14
C GLN A 8 -90.80 -45.62 -25.27
N GLN A 9 -91.87 -44.78 -25.22
CA GLN A 9 -91.74 -43.34 -25.23
C GLN A 9 -91.15 -42.82 -23.93
N ARG A 10 -91.41 -43.42 -22.80
CA ARG A 10 -90.77 -43.06 -21.53
C ARG A 10 -89.23 -43.48 -21.48
N PHE A 11 -88.97 -44.65 -22.09
CA PHE A 11 -87.61 -45.12 -22.18
C PHE A 11 -86.70 -44.28 -23.13
N THR A 12 -87.24 -43.83 -24.27
CA THR A 12 -86.54 -42.93 -25.19
C THR A 12 -86.35 -41.57 -24.57
N SER A 13 -87.36 -41.02 -23.87
CA SER A 13 -87.27 -39.74 -23.17
C SER A 13 -86.27 -39.76 -22.01
N MET A 14 -86.11 -40.93 -21.34
CA MET A 14 -85.12 -41.11 -20.30
C MET A 14 -83.65 -41.20 -20.86
N GLN A 15 -83.50 -41.87 -21.99
CA GLN A 15 -82.23 -41.93 -22.69
C GLN A 15 -81.80 -40.56 -23.22
N ASP A 16 -82.76 -39.82 -23.82
CA ASP A 16 -82.47 -38.45 -24.29
C ASP A 16 -82.17 -37.50 -23.12
N PHE A 17 -82.83 -37.63 -22.00
CA PHE A 17 -82.50 -36.86 -20.79
C PHE A 17 -81.12 -37.21 -20.22
N GLN A 18 -80.77 -38.49 -20.16
CA GLN A 18 -79.45 -38.91 -19.73
C GLN A 18 -78.32 -38.42 -20.68
N GLN A 19 -78.58 -38.47 -21.99
CA GLN A 19 -77.60 -37.92 -22.97
C GLN A 19 -77.50 -36.40 -22.83
N GLN A 20 -78.54 -35.68 -22.55
CA GLN A 20 -78.55 -34.24 -22.38
C GLN A 20 -77.79 -33.83 -21.09
N VAL A 21 -78.03 -34.56 -19.99
CA VAL A 21 -77.27 -34.36 -18.74
C VAL A 21 -75.77 -34.64 -18.95
N HIS A 22 -75.45 -35.73 -19.64
CA HIS A 22 -74.06 -36.07 -19.91
C HIS A 22 -73.33 -35.04 -20.82
N ARG A 23 -74.02 -34.49 -21.81
CA ARG A 23 -73.53 -33.38 -22.66
C ARG A 23 -73.31 -32.10 -21.87
N THR A 24 -74.27 -31.74 -20.98
CA THR A 24 -74.11 -30.53 -20.16
C THR A 24 -73.00 -30.70 -19.13
N GLU A 25 -72.77 -31.87 -18.53
CA GLU A 25 -71.63 -32.13 -17.65
C GLU A 25 -70.31 -32.10 -18.39
N LEU A 26 -70.25 -32.70 -19.59
CA LEU A 26 -69.07 -32.64 -20.44
C LEU A 26 -68.73 -31.20 -20.82
N PHE A 27 -69.71 -30.43 -21.22
CA PHE A 27 -69.56 -29.02 -21.58
C PHE A 27 -69.10 -28.19 -20.38
N SER A 28 -69.67 -28.40 -19.20
CA SER A 28 -69.23 -27.75 -17.96
C SER A 28 -67.79 -28.11 -17.57
N ARG A 29 -67.44 -29.40 -17.68
CA ARG A 29 -66.03 -29.84 -17.42
C ARG A 29 -65.06 -29.27 -18.43
N CYS A 30 -65.42 -29.24 -19.72
CA CYS A 30 -64.51 -28.61 -20.75
C CYS A 30 -64.41 -27.11 -20.52
N PHE A 31 -65.44 -26.42 -20.14
CA PHE A 31 -65.45 -24.98 -19.85
C PHE A 31 -64.61 -24.66 -18.61
N THR A 32 -64.75 -25.45 -17.54
CA THR A 32 -63.93 -25.29 -16.33
C THR A 32 -62.45 -25.59 -16.58
N LEU A 33 -62.14 -26.66 -17.36
CA LEU A 33 -60.74 -26.98 -17.76
C LEU A 33 -60.16 -25.90 -18.65
N GLY A 34 -60.88 -25.40 -19.63
CA GLY A 34 -60.46 -24.30 -20.50
C GLY A 34 -60.22 -23.01 -19.73
N GLY A 35 -61.09 -22.68 -18.76
CA GLY A 35 -60.88 -21.54 -17.86
C GLY A 35 -59.63 -21.68 -17.00
N LEU A 36 -59.36 -22.89 -16.47
CA LEU A 36 -58.15 -23.15 -15.67
C LEU A 36 -56.86 -23.02 -16.50
N VAL A 37 -56.86 -23.57 -17.73
CA VAL A 37 -55.73 -23.46 -18.65
C VAL A 37 -55.47 -22.00 -19.04
N LEU A 38 -56.54 -21.24 -19.33
CA LEU A 38 -56.42 -19.80 -19.67
C LEU A 38 -55.87 -19.00 -18.47
N THR A 39 -56.35 -19.28 -17.27
CA THR A 39 -55.89 -18.61 -16.04
C THR A 39 -54.40 -18.92 -15.81
N LEU A 40 -53.99 -20.19 -15.90
CA LEU A 40 -52.57 -20.60 -15.81
C LEU A 40 -51.73 -19.92 -16.87
N PHE A 41 -52.20 -19.80 -18.10
CA PHE A 41 -51.48 -19.11 -19.18
C PHE A 41 -51.31 -17.62 -18.91
N ILE A 42 -52.34 -16.95 -18.43
CA ILE A 42 -52.31 -15.52 -18.08
C ILE A 42 -51.35 -15.29 -16.90
N VAL A 43 -51.47 -16.09 -15.84
CA VAL A 43 -50.56 -15.99 -14.66
C VAL A 43 -49.12 -16.22 -15.06
N ASN A 44 -48.85 -17.29 -15.83
CA ASN A 44 -47.49 -17.56 -16.30
C ASN A 44 -46.93 -16.40 -17.17
N ARG A 45 -47.77 -15.82 -18.04
CA ARG A 45 -47.36 -14.71 -18.90
C ARG A 45 -47.08 -13.43 -18.12
N VAL A 46 -47.85 -13.14 -17.08
CA VAL A 46 -47.63 -11.98 -16.20
C VAL A 46 -46.36 -12.15 -15.37
N LEU A 47 -46.19 -13.33 -14.75
CA LEU A 47 -44.99 -13.65 -13.96
C LEU A 47 -43.71 -13.62 -14.83
N SER A 48 -43.75 -14.28 -16.01
CA SER A 48 -42.62 -14.31 -16.93
C SER A 48 -42.20 -12.90 -17.40
N ARG A 49 -43.20 -12.04 -17.70
CA ARG A 49 -42.88 -10.63 -18.08
C ARG A 49 -42.29 -9.85 -16.93
N GLY A 50 -42.76 -10.07 -15.70
CA GLY A 50 -42.20 -9.42 -14.50
C GLY A 50 -40.73 -9.80 -14.28
N VAL A 51 -40.42 -11.10 -14.36
CA VAL A 51 -39.06 -11.62 -14.22
C VAL A 51 -38.12 -11.11 -15.32
N LEU A 52 -38.57 -11.19 -16.60
CA LEU A 52 -37.76 -10.69 -17.73
C LEU A 52 -37.45 -9.20 -17.60
N LYS A 53 -38.43 -8.37 -17.24
CA LYS A 53 -38.21 -6.93 -17.05
C LYS A 53 -37.24 -6.63 -15.91
N LYS A 54 -37.25 -7.43 -14.83
CA LYS A 54 -36.29 -7.30 -13.72
C LYS A 54 -34.87 -7.66 -14.17
N ILE A 55 -34.72 -8.75 -14.94
CA ILE A 55 -33.43 -9.17 -15.50
C ILE A 55 -32.87 -8.11 -16.48
N GLU A 56 -33.69 -7.63 -17.42
CA GLU A 56 -33.29 -6.56 -18.34
C GLU A 56 -32.86 -5.29 -17.61
N GLY A 57 -33.57 -4.88 -16.57
CA GLY A 57 -33.21 -3.74 -15.74
C GLY A 57 -31.84 -3.91 -15.09
N SER A 58 -31.59 -5.05 -14.44
CA SER A 58 -30.32 -5.35 -13.77
C SER A 58 -29.14 -5.45 -14.74
N LEU A 59 -29.34 -6.04 -15.93
CA LEU A 59 -28.32 -6.09 -16.98
C LEU A 59 -28.00 -4.70 -17.54
N ASN A 60 -29.00 -3.85 -17.72
CA ASN A 60 -28.81 -2.48 -18.18
C ASN A 60 -28.04 -1.63 -17.15
N GLU A 61 -28.37 -1.79 -15.85
CA GLU A 61 -27.61 -1.14 -14.76
C GLU A 61 -26.14 -1.59 -14.73
N LEU A 62 -25.90 -2.89 -14.84
CA LEU A 62 -24.54 -3.44 -14.90
C LEU A 62 -23.76 -2.92 -16.11
N SER A 63 -24.40 -2.94 -17.30
CA SER A 63 -23.81 -2.41 -18.53
C SER A 63 -23.49 -0.92 -18.42
N ALA A 64 -24.39 -0.13 -17.84
CA ALA A 64 -24.17 1.30 -17.60
C ALA A 64 -23.03 1.53 -16.59
N GLY A 65 -22.96 0.70 -15.53
CA GLY A 65 -21.87 0.72 -14.55
C GLY A 65 -20.51 0.42 -15.17
N LEU A 66 -20.42 -0.64 -15.99
CA LEU A 66 -19.20 -0.99 -16.72
C LEU A 66 -18.76 0.13 -17.70
N ARG A 67 -19.71 0.79 -18.35
CA ARG A 67 -19.41 1.94 -19.22
C ARG A 67 -18.82 3.10 -18.43
N ARG A 68 -19.39 3.42 -17.25
CA ARG A 68 -18.86 4.46 -16.36
C ARG A 68 -17.45 4.14 -15.85
N LEU A 69 -17.20 2.89 -15.46
CA LEU A 69 -15.85 2.44 -15.08
C LEU A 69 -14.85 2.63 -16.23
N ARG A 70 -15.24 2.27 -17.45
CA ARG A 70 -14.41 2.47 -18.65
C ARG A 70 -14.11 3.95 -18.92
N GLU A 71 -15.04 4.84 -18.61
CA GLU A 71 -14.91 6.29 -18.73
C GLU A 71 -14.13 6.93 -17.57
N GLY A 72 -13.66 6.12 -16.61
CA GLY A 72 -12.84 6.59 -15.49
C GLY A 72 -13.60 7.00 -14.23
N ALA A 73 -14.92 6.82 -14.19
CA ALA A 73 -15.72 7.08 -12.98
C ALA A 73 -15.61 5.91 -11.98
N LEU A 74 -14.42 5.80 -11.33
CA LEU A 74 -14.09 4.68 -10.44
C LEU A 74 -14.78 4.75 -9.08
N ASP A 75 -15.36 5.87 -8.72
CA ASP A 75 -16.15 6.10 -7.51
C ASP A 75 -17.60 5.59 -7.62
N PHE A 76 -18.04 5.29 -8.85
CA PHE A 76 -19.39 4.77 -9.09
C PHE A 76 -19.58 3.39 -8.44
N ARG A 77 -20.73 3.22 -7.81
CA ARG A 77 -21.18 1.93 -7.23
C ARG A 77 -22.57 1.61 -7.71
N LEU A 78 -22.83 0.32 -7.98
CA LEU A 78 -24.17 -0.16 -8.31
C LEU A 78 -25.03 -0.17 -7.04
N PRO A 79 -26.19 0.51 -7.03
CA PRO A 79 -27.13 0.45 -5.92
C PRO A 79 -27.82 -0.93 -5.88
N GLY A 80 -28.27 -1.36 -4.70
CA GLY A 80 -29.05 -2.60 -4.62
C GLY A 80 -29.34 -3.02 -3.19
N SER A 81 -30.37 -3.89 -3.07
CA SER A 81 -30.72 -4.53 -1.80
C SER A 81 -29.98 -5.85 -1.64
N PRO A 82 -29.57 -6.24 -0.42
CA PRO A 82 -28.94 -7.54 -0.14
C PRO A 82 -29.81 -8.76 -0.48
N SER A 83 -31.11 -8.58 -0.65
CA SER A 83 -32.09 -9.65 -0.90
C SER A 83 -32.46 -9.83 -2.38
N ASP A 84 -31.70 -9.22 -3.31
CA ASP A 84 -31.95 -9.34 -4.76
C ASP A 84 -31.12 -10.49 -5.34
N GLU A 85 -31.66 -11.21 -6.35
CA GLU A 85 -30.99 -12.32 -7.05
C GLU A 85 -29.67 -11.90 -7.72
N PHE A 86 -29.52 -10.61 -8.03
CA PHE A 86 -28.31 -10.00 -8.60
C PHE A 86 -27.37 -9.38 -7.55
N SER A 87 -27.65 -9.57 -6.26
CA SER A 87 -26.85 -8.99 -5.17
C SER A 87 -25.39 -9.43 -5.21
N ALA A 88 -25.10 -10.70 -5.52
CA ALA A 88 -23.74 -11.21 -5.67
C ALA A 88 -22.99 -10.53 -6.82
N VAL A 89 -23.62 -10.40 -7.99
CA VAL A 89 -23.01 -9.74 -9.16
C VAL A 89 -22.72 -8.26 -8.90
N ARG A 90 -23.64 -7.56 -8.19
CA ARG A 90 -23.41 -6.17 -7.79
C ARG A 90 -22.28 -6.05 -6.75
N ALA A 91 -22.20 -6.98 -5.81
CA ALA A 91 -21.13 -7.03 -4.82
C ALA A 91 -19.76 -7.22 -5.51
N ASP A 92 -19.65 -8.16 -6.44
CA ASP A 92 -18.43 -8.42 -7.21
C ASP A 92 -18.05 -7.23 -8.09
N PHE A 93 -19.03 -6.59 -8.73
CA PHE A 93 -18.80 -5.34 -9.48
C PHE A 93 -18.25 -4.25 -8.56
N ASN A 94 -18.89 -4.00 -7.42
CA ASN A 94 -18.49 -2.96 -6.48
C ASN A 94 -17.10 -3.24 -5.86
N ALA A 95 -16.79 -4.51 -5.55
CA ALA A 95 -15.48 -4.92 -5.09
C ALA A 95 -14.40 -4.70 -6.17
N THR A 96 -14.71 -5.03 -7.43
CA THR A 96 -13.80 -4.79 -8.57
C THR A 96 -13.57 -3.30 -8.80
N ALA A 97 -14.63 -2.48 -8.76
CA ALA A 97 -14.54 -1.03 -8.88
C ALA A 97 -13.69 -0.42 -7.76
N GLN A 98 -13.86 -0.88 -6.53
CA GLN A 98 -13.05 -0.46 -5.39
C GLN A 98 -11.58 -0.85 -5.57
N ARG A 99 -11.31 -2.06 -6.06
CA ARG A 99 -9.94 -2.52 -6.30
C ARG A 99 -9.25 -1.69 -7.39
N LEU A 100 -9.96 -1.41 -8.49
CA LEU A 100 -9.45 -0.54 -9.55
C LEU A 100 -9.17 0.87 -9.03
N GLN A 101 -10.06 1.46 -8.26
CA GLN A 101 -9.88 2.77 -7.64
C GLN A 101 -8.61 2.81 -6.77
N GLN A 102 -8.41 1.77 -5.95
CA GLN A 102 -7.20 1.64 -5.12
C GLN A 102 -5.92 1.54 -5.95
N LEU A 103 -5.94 0.73 -7.03
CA LEU A 103 -4.78 0.57 -7.90
C LEU A 103 -4.41 1.88 -8.62
N VAL A 104 -5.41 2.59 -9.16
CA VAL A 104 -5.17 3.89 -9.83
C VAL A 104 -4.66 4.94 -8.86
N GLU A 105 -5.18 4.99 -7.63
CA GLU A 105 -4.67 5.91 -6.61
C GLU A 105 -3.24 5.55 -6.17
N GLN A 106 -2.93 4.26 -6.03
CA GLN A 106 -1.57 3.79 -5.76
C GLN A 106 -0.60 4.17 -6.88
N GLU A 107 -1.01 3.99 -8.15
CA GLU A 107 -0.20 4.37 -9.31
C GLU A 107 0.02 5.89 -9.36
N ARG A 108 -1.03 6.68 -9.14
CA ARG A 108 -0.94 8.13 -9.08
C ARG A 108 -0.01 8.61 -7.97
N GLN A 109 -0.10 8.01 -6.79
CA GLN A 109 0.79 8.32 -5.68
C GLN A 109 2.23 7.94 -6.00
N SER A 110 2.44 6.77 -6.63
CA SER A 110 3.76 6.33 -7.07
C SER A 110 4.38 7.30 -8.10
N GLU A 111 3.60 7.75 -9.08
CA GLU A 111 4.06 8.71 -10.09
C GLU A 111 4.38 10.08 -9.47
N LYS A 112 3.53 10.53 -8.53
CA LYS A 112 3.81 11.77 -7.78
C LYS A 112 5.11 11.66 -7.00
N ASN A 113 5.29 10.56 -6.27
CA ASN A 113 6.53 10.32 -5.51
C ASN A 113 7.75 10.28 -6.45
N ARG A 114 7.61 9.71 -7.66
CA ARG A 114 8.68 9.68 -8.67
C ARG A 114 9.02 11.08 -9.18
N GLN A 115 8.03 11.93 -9.41
CA GLN A 115 8.26 13.32 -9.84
C GLN A 115 8.92 14.16 -8.73
N GLU A 116 8.47 14.03 -7.49
CA GLU A 116 9.09 14.67 -6.33
C GLU A 116 10.54 14.20 -6.14
N LEU A 117 10.80 12.90 -6.32
CA LEU A 117 12.12 12.31 -6.33
C LEU A 117 13.04 12.95 -7.37
N LEU A 118 12.58 13.04 -8.64
CA LEU A 118 13.37 13.66 -9.72
C LEU A 118 13.65 15.15 -9.46
N ALA A 119 12.68 15.87 -8.93
CA ALA A 119 12.85 17.29 -8.57
C ALA A 119 13.87 17.46 -7.43
N GLY A 120 13.77 16.65 -6.37
CA GLY A 120 14.72 16.65 -5.24
C GLY A 120 16.15 16.32 -5.68
N ILE A 121 16.31 15.28 -6.50
CA ILE A 121 17.63 14.92 -7.08
C ILE A 121 18.23 16.10 -7.84
N SER A 122 17.45 16.73 -8.73
CA SER A 122 17.93 17.83 -9.55
C SER A 122 18.40 19.01 -8.72
N HIS A 123 17.68 19.30 -7.63
CA HIS A 123 18.05 20.35 -6.69
C HIS A 123 19.35 20.01 -5.95
N ASP A 124 19.46 18.82 -5.37
CA ASP A 124 20.57 18.41 -4.53
C ASP A 124 21.86 18.17 -5.32
N LEU A 125 21.77 17.83 -6.61
CA LEU A 125 22.92 17.76 -7.52
C LEU A 125 23.39 19.15 -7.95
N ARG A 126 22.47 20.10 -8.16
CA ARG A 126 22.80 21.44 -8.65
C ARG A 126 23.66 22.22 -7.66
N SER A 127 23.39 22.12 -6.35
CA SER A 127 24.10 22.86 -5.32
C SER A 127 25.63 22.57 -5.29
N PRO A 128 26.09 21.31 -5.10
CA PRO A 128 27.53 21.01 -5.12
C PRO A 128 28.16 21.28 -6.47
N LEU A 129 27.45 21.04 -7.58
CA LEU A 129 27.97 21.30 -8.93
C LEU A 129 28.22 22.80 -9.16
N THR A 130 27.27 23.66 -8.71
CA THR A 130 27.46 25.13 -8.79
C THR A 130 28.63 25.59 -7.96
N ALA A 131 28.81 25.01 -6.75
CA ALA A 131 29.99 25.34 -5.93
C ALA A 131 31.30 24.90 -6.60
N ILE A 132 31.39 23.67 -7.10
CA ILE A 132 32.55 23.17 -7.83
C ILE A 132 32.89 24.10 -8.98
N ARG A 133 31.90 24.49 -9.79
CA ARG A 133 32.09 25.39 -10.92
C ARG A 133 32.57 26.77 -10.48
N ALA A 134 31.95 27.38 -9.48
CA ALA A 134 32.36 28.71 -8.98
C ALA A 134 33.82 28.74 -8.46
N TYR A 135 34.23 27.73 -7.68
CA TYR A 135 35.60 27.64 -7.19
C TYR A 135 36.59 27.33 -8.31
N ALA A 136 36.23 26.52 -9.29
CA ALA A 136 37.05 26.25 -10.47
C ALA A 136 37.26 27.52 -11.34
N GLU A 137 36.16 28.25 -11.64
CA GLU A 137 36.23 29.55 -12.33
C GLU A 137 37.06 30.55 -11.56
N GLY A 138 36.93 30.64 -10.21
CA GLY A 138 37.74 31.51 -9.38
C GLY A 138 39.26 31.17 -9.39
N LEU A 139 39.64 29.90 -9.59
CA LEU A 139 41.02 29.50 -9.84
C LEU A 139 41.52 29.96 -11.21
N LEU A 140 40.69 29.77 -12.25
CA LEU A 140 41.03 30.13 -13.63
C LEU A 140 41.15 31.66 -13.81
N ASP A 141 40.24 32.40 -13.17
CA ASP A 141 40.21 33.88 -13.23
C ASP A 141 41.26 34.55 -12.32
N GLY A 142 42.06 33.76 -11.60
CA GLY A 142 43.13 34.27 -10.73
C GLY A 142 42.60 35.00 -9.48
N VAL A 143 41.37 34.68 -9.05
CA VAL A 143 40.78 35.19 -7.79
C VAL A 143 41.52 34.66 -6.60
N ALA A 144 41.91 33.37 -6.61
CA ALA A 144 42.78 32.74 -5.62
C ALA A 144 44.24 33.12 -5.92
N ARG A 145 44.71 34.20 -5.29
CA ARG A 145 46.02 34.81 -5.61
C ARG A 145 47.20 34.18 -4.87
N THR A 146 46.97 33.59 -3.72
CA THR A 146 48.01 32.95 -2.93
C THR A 146 47.97 31.42 -3.08
N PRO A 147 49.13 30.72 -2.89
CA PRO A 147 49.14 29.25 -2.85
C PRO A 147 48.20 28.67 -1.80
N GLN A 148 47.97 29.39 -0.70
CA GLN A 148 47.00 28.98 0.36
C GLN A 148 45.56 29.08 -0.14
N ASP A 149 45.17 30.15 -0.81
CA ASP A 149 43.84 30.32 -1.39
C ASP A 149 43.56 29.24 -2.44
N GLN A 150 44.54 28.97 -3.30
CA GLN A 150 44.43 27.91 -4.31
C GLN A 150 44.26 26.53 -3.69
N ALA A 151 45.03 26.21 -2.64
CA ALA A 151 44.89 24.95 -1.90
C ALA A 151 43.54 24.85 -1.21
N GLN A 152 43.00 25.94 -0.68
CA GLN A 152 41.67 25.99 -0.08
C GLN A 152 40.57 25.75 -1.12
N TYR A 153 40.63 26.40 -2.29
CA TYR A 153 39.68 26.22 -3.38
C TYR A 153 39.68 24.79 -3.89
N LEU A 154 40.86 24.18 -4.11
CA LEU A 154 40.99 22.78 -4.49
C LEU A 154 40.43 21.84 -3.43
N THR A 155 40.63 22.16 -2.16
CA THR A 155 40.02 21.37 -1.05
C THR A 155 38.53 21.41 -1.09
N ILE A 156 37.93 22.60 -1.30
CA ILE A 156 36.44 22.72 -1.42
C ILE A 156 35.94 21.95 -2.63
N ILE A 157 36.60 22.06 -3.78
CA ILE A 157 36.22 21.30 -4.99
C ILE A 157 36.23 19.80 -4.71
N ARG A 158 37.33 19.29 -4.10
CA ARG A 158 37.46 17.88 -3.73
C ARG A 158 36.35 17.43 -2.79
N ASP A 159 36.05 18.20 -1.76
CA ASP A 159 35.04 17.85 -0.76
C ASP A 159 33.63 17.88 -1.38
N LYS A 160 33.33 18.87 -2.23
CA LYS A 160 32.04 18.92 -2.97
C LYS A 160 31.89 17.79 -3.99
N THR A 161 33.00 17.36 -4.61
CA THR A 161 32.99 16.18 -5.51
C THR A 161 32.70 14.89 -4.72
N ARG A 162 33.27 14.78 -3.51
CA ARG A 162 32.96 13.64 -2.61
C ARG A 162 31.49 13.63 -2.16
N ASP A 163 30.94 14.79 -1.79
CA ASP A 163 29.53 14.94 -1.44
C ASP A 163 28.62 14.49 -2.60
N LEU A 164 28.97 14.92 -3.83
CA LEU A 164 28.23 14.55 -5.05
C LEU A 164 28.26 13.04 -5.30
N GLN A 165 29.46 12.43 -5.18
CA GLN A 165 29.62 10.99 -5.35
C GLN A 165 28.80 10.18 -4.31
N ALA A 166 28.81 10.61 -3.05
CA ALA A 166 27.99 10.00 -1.99
C ALA A 166 26.49 10.10 -2.30
N LEU A 167 26.02 11.24 -2.83
CA LEU A 167 24.63 11.43 -3.23
C LEU A 167 24.25 10.49 -4.39
N VAL A 168 25.09 10.39 -5.43
CA VAL A 168 24.86 9.49 -6.58
C VAL A 168 24.81 8.03 -6.12
N ASN A 169 25.70 7.61 -5.22
CA ASN A 169 25.69 6.26 -4.67
C ASN A 169 24.42 5.96 -3.86
N LYS A 170 23.94 6.91 -3.04
CA LYS A 170 22.67 6.78 -2.30
C LYS A 170 21.47 6.68 -3.24
N LEU A 171 21.45 7.46 -4.31
CA LEU A 171 20.41 7.43 -5.33
C LEU A 171 20.40 6.09 -6.07
N PHE A 172 21.56 5.59 -6.47
CA PHE A 172 21.69 4.30 -7.15
C PHE A 172 21.20 3.15 -6.26
N LEU A 173 21.61 3.17 -4.99
CA LEU A 173 21.12 2.20 -4.00
C LEU A 173 19.60 2.26 -3.85
N PHE A 174 19.04 3.46 -3.67
CA PHE A 174 17.58 3.64 -3.56
C PHE A 174 16.84 3.12 -4.78
N SER A 175 17.32 3.42 -6.00
CA SER A 175 16.74 2.94 -7.25
C SER A 175 16.75 1.41 -7.36
N ARG A 176 17.87 0.76 -6.99
CA ARG A 176 17.97 -0.71 -6.99
C ARG A 176 17.02 -1.36 -5.98
N MET A 177 16.90 -0.77 -4.79
CA MET A 177 15.96 -1.23 -3.77
C MET A 177 14.51 -1.10 -4.23
N ASP A 178 14.18 -0.07 -5.02
CA ASP A 178 12.84 0.16 -5.55
C ASP A 178 12.44 -0.86 -6.62
N LEU A 179 13.39 -1.28 -7.44
CA LEU A 179 13.19 -2.29 -8.49
C LEU A 179 13.22 -3.74 -7.96
N GLY A 180 13.43 -3.96 -6.67
CA GLY A 180 13.62 -5.31 -6.11
C GLY A 180 14.87 -6.01 -6.63
N GLN A 181 15.81 -5.27 -7.21
CA GLN A 181 17.08 -5.76 -7.80
C GLN A 181 18.25 -5.66 -6.82
N ASN A 182 17.96 -5.65 -5.51
CA ASN A 182 19.04 -5.74 -4.54
C ASN A 182 19.70 -7.10 -4.61
N GLU A 183 21.02 -7.09 -4.63
CA GLU A 183 21.85 -8.26 -4.35
C GLU A 183 21.90 -8.47 -2.81
N ASP A 184 20.75 -8.35 -2.13
CA ASP A 184 20.68 -8.70 -0.72
C ASP A 184 20.87 -10.23 -0.63
N HIS A 185 21.81 -10.67 0.19
CA HIS A 185 22.01 -12.07 0.54
C HIS A 185 21.44 -12.32 1.93
N PRO A 186 20.09 -12.45 2.05
CA PRO A 186 19.48 -12.63 3.35
C PRO A 186 19.89 -13.97 3.92
N GLU A 187 20.47 -13.93 5.11
CA GLU A 187 20.86 -15.10 5.89
C GLU A 187 20.26 -15.05 7.31
N PRO A 188 20.19 -16.17 8.00
CA PRO A 188 19.76 -16.21 9.40
C PRO A 188 20.80 -15.56 10.31
N VAL A 189 20.55 -14.32 10.75
CA VAL A 189 21.45 -13.57 11.65
C VAL A 189 20.86 -13.39 13.04
N SER A 190 21.71 -13.44 14.06
CA SER A 190 21.37 -12.98 15.42
C SER A 190 21.48 -11.45 15.45
N LEU A 191 20.34 -10.76 15.62
CA LEU A 191 20.34 -9.30 15.70
C LEU A 191 21.16 -8.78 16.89
N ALA A 192 21.21 -9.52 17.99
CA ALA A 192 21.99 -9.13 19.17
C ALA A 192 23.49 -9.13 18.86
N GLU A 193 23.98 -10.18 18.19
CA GLU A 193 25.39 -10.29 17.79
C GLU A 193 25.73 -9.22 16.76
N GLU A 194 24.90 -9.07 15.74
CA GLU A 194 25.12 -8.10 14.65
C GLU A 194 25.12 -6.65 15.15
N LEU A 195 24.14 -6.27 15.99
CA LEU A 195 24.09 -4.94 16.59
C LEU A 195 25.29 -4.69 17.51
N THR A 196 25.81 -5.72 18.18
CA THR A 196 27.00 -5.62 19.02
C THR A 196 28.25 -5.34 18.17
N LEU A 197 28.42 -6.05 17.05
CA LEU A 197 29.49 -5.80 16.11
C LEU A 197 29.39 -4.40 15.49
N LEU A 198 28.20 -4.01 15.04
CA LEU A 198 27.96 -2.68 14.47
C LEU A 198 28.23 -1.57 15.50
N HIS A 199 27.82 -1.75 16.74
CA HIS A 199 28.09 -0.80 17.81
C HIS A 199 29.61 -0.63 18.04
N GLN A 200 30.39 -1.73 18.06
CA GLN A 200 31.86 -1.67 18.23
C GLN A 200 32.55 -0.87 17.12
N VAL A 201 32.04 -0.95 15.88
CA VAL A 201 32.59 -0.24 14.73
C VAL A 201 32.14 1.21 14.70
N LEU A 202 30.83 1.47 14.88
CA LEU A 202 30.26 2.80 14.69
C LEU A 202 30.42 3.72 15.90
N ALA A 203 30.43 3.19 17.14
CA ALA A 203 30.48 4.03 18.33
C ALA A 203 31.76 4.93 18.39
N PRO A 204 32.97 4.45 18.08
CA PRO A 204 34.17 5.32 18.04
C PRO A 204 34.07 6.39 16.93
N GLU A 205 33.53 6.04 15.75
CA GLU A 205 33.38 6.96 14.63
C GLU A 205 32.47 8.13 14.99
N TYR A 206 31.28 7.80 15.53
CA TYR A 206 30.28 8.83 15.88
C TYR A 206 30.64 9.60 17.15
N ALA A 207 31.36 9.00 18.09
CA ALA A 207 31.91 9.72 19.25
C ALA A 207 32.83 10.86 18.83
N GLY A 208 33.67 10.64 17.79
CA GLY A 208 34.52 11.68 17.18
C GLY A 208 33.72 12.82 16.52
N ARG A 209 32.42 12.61 16.26
CA ARG A 209 31.47 13.57 15.69
C ARG A 209 30.50 14.15 16.73
N GLY A 210 30.68 13.82 18.02
CA GLY A 210 29.92 14.33 19.14
C GLY A 210 28.59 13.58 19.40
N LEU A 211 28.42 12.38 18.84
CA LEU A 211 27.25 11.54 19.10
C LEU A 211 27.68 10.28 19.87
N ALA A 212 27.20 10.11 21.10
CA ALA A 212 27.41 8.89 21.90
C ALA A 212 26.40 7.81 21.52
N LEU A 213 26.87 6.66 21.04
CA LEU A 213 26.04 5.48 20.81
C LEU A 213 26.06 4.57 22.04
N THR A 214 24.88 4.13 22.46
CA THR A 214 24.72 3.11 23.51
C THR A 214 23.88 1.95 22.99
N LEU A 215 24.21 0.72 23.42
CA LEU A 215 23.50 -0.49 23.04
C LEU A 215 23.00 -1.21 24.28
N THR A 216 21.75 -1.59 24.31
CA THR A 216 21.13 -2.39 25.38
C THR A 216 20.39 -3.56 24.73
N CYS A 217 20.78 -4.78 25.04
CA CYS A 217 20.10 -5.99 24.57
C CYS A 217 19.35 -6.63 25.75
N ALA A 218 18.02 -6.72 25.62
CA ALA A 218 17.16 -7.39 26.57
C ALA A 218 16.60 -8.67 25.94
N GLY A 219 16.90 -9.82 26.54
CA GLY A 219 16.49 -11.14 26.06
C GLY A 219 17.65 -12.11 25.97
N PRO A 220 17.39 -13.39 25.71
CA PRO A 220 18.40 -14.45 25.63
C PRO A 220 19.37 -14.28 24.43
N GLY A 221 19.06 -13.41 23.46
CA GLY A 221 19.90 -13.17 22.29
C GLY A 221 19.89 -14.29 21.24
N GLU A 222 18.99 -15.26 21.40
CA GLU A 222 18.92 -16.46 20.55
C GLU A 222 18.06 -16.27 19.30
N SER A 223 17.24 -15.22 19.26
CA SER A 223 16.32 -14.99 18.16
C SER A 223 17.05 -14.58 16.89
N ARG A 224 16.81 -15.35 15.83
CA ARG A 224 17.32 -15.07 14.49
C ARG A 224 16.26 -14.43 13.61
N VAL A 225 16.72 -13.55 12.72
CA VAL A 225 15.91 -12.93 11.67
C VAL A 225 16.56 -13.20 10.31
N LEU A 226 15.78 -13.15 9.26
CA LEU A 226 16.31 -13.24 7.89
C LEU A 226 16.71 -11.83 7.44
N ALA A 227 17.99 -11.55 7.42
CA ALA A 227 18.52 -10.23 7.03
C ALA A 227 19.89 -10.37 6.37
N ASP A 228 20.25 -9.36 5.60
CA ASP A 228 21.59 -9.19 5.05
C ASP A 228 22.38 -8.27 6.01
N PRO A 229 23.56 -8.69 6.54
CA PRO A 229 24.38 -7.90 7.44
C PRO A 229 24.75 -6.52 6.88
N ASP A 230 25.07 -6.41 5.59
CA ASP A 230 25.39 -5.12 4.95
C ASP A 230 24.19 -4.19 4.93
N THR A 231 22.98 -4.75 4.77
CA THR A 231 21.74 -3.99 4.82
C THR A 231 21.42 -3.52 6.25
N LEU A 232 21.68 -4.36 7.27
CA LEU A 232 21.57 -3.95 8.68
C LEU A 232 22.57 -2.85 9.02
N HIS A 233 23.83 -2.97 8.58
CA HIS A 233 24.82 -1.91 8.74
C HIS A 233 24.32 -0.58 8.14
N ARG A 234 23.82 -0.60 6.91
CA ARG A 234 23.25 0.61 6.25
C ARG A 234 22.09 1.21 7.04
N VAL A 235 21.23 0.39 7.61
CA VAL A 235 20.11 0.86 8.45
C VAL A 235 20.62 1.61 9.67
N VAL A 236 21.49 0.97 10.44
CA VAL A 236 22.07 1.57 11.68
C VAL A 236 22.86 2.84 11.35
N ALA A 237 23.71 2.80 10.33
CA ALA A 237 24.51 3.95 9.92
C ALA A 237 23.65 5.14 9.44
N ASN A 238 22.57 4.91 8.67
CA ASN A 238 21.66 5.98 8.25
C ASN A 238 20.90 6.62 9.42
N ILE A 239 20.51 5.82 10.43
CA ILE A 239 19.86 6.34 11.62
C ILE A 239 20.85 7.16 12.47
N ALA A 240 22.05 6.63 12.71
CA ALA A 240 23.10 7.34 13.46
C ALA A 240 23.53 8.64 12.75
N GLU A 241 23.70 8.60 11.43
CA GLU A 241 24.00 9.79 10.61
C GLU A 241 22.88 10.85 10.74
N ASN A 242 21.62 10.41 10.74
CA ASN A 242 20.48 11.30 10.90
C ASN A 242 20.51 11.97 12.28
N SER A 243 20.68 11.19 13.36
CA SER A 243 20.73 11.71 14.73
C SER A 243 21.89 12.70 14.90
N ALA A 244 23.11 12.35 14.46
CA ALA A 244 24.27 13.26 14.50
C ALA A 244 24.03 14.56 13.73
N LYS A 245 23.46 14.46 12.54
CA LYS A 245 23.17 15.57 11.65
C LYS A 245 22.16 16.56 12.25
N TYR A 246 21.14 16.08 12.94
CA TYR A 246 20.13 16.92 13.57
C TYR A 246 20.48 17.33 15.02
N GLY A 247 21.73 17.13 15.44
CA GLY A 247 22.28 17.69 16.67
C GLY A 247 21.95 16.88 17.92
N ALA A 248 21.64 15.61 17.78
CA ALA A 248 21.60 14.71 18.94
C ALA A 248 23.01 14.53 19.53
N ALA A 249 23.11 14.46 20.84
CA ALA A 249 24.32 14.13 21.58
C ALA A 249 24.39 12.63 21.95
N ALA A 250 23.24 11.97 22.02
CA ALA A 250 23.14 10.57 22.34
C ALA A 250 22.14 9.83 21.43
N LEU A 251 22.46 8.58 21.06
CA LEU A 251 21.58 7.65 20.38
C LEU A 251 21.60 6.32 21.15
N ASN A 252 20.46 5.96 21.73
CA ASN A 252 20.27 4.69 22.43
C ASN A 252 19.65 3.67 21.49
N ILE A 253 20.31 2.52 21.32
CA ILE A 253 19.84 1.38 20.57
C ILE A 253 19.41 0.31 21.59
N ALA A 254 18.15 -0.08 21.58
CA ALA A 254 17.66 -1.12 22.49
C ALA A 254 16.97 -2.24 21.70
N LEU A 255 17.44 -3.47 21.94
CA LEU A 255 16.86 -4.68 21.35
C LEU A 255 15.98 -5.37 22.38
N ARG A 256 14.77 -5.76 21.94
CA ARG A 256 13.83 -6.58 22.72
C ARG A 256 13.33 -7.74 21.87
N GLU A 257 13.23 -8.89 22.50
CA GLU A 257 12.65 -10.06 21.88
C GLU A 257 11.20 -10.23 22.29
N GLU A 258 10.32 -10.20 21.30
CA GLU A 258 8.88 -10.46 21.44
C GLU A 258 8.57 -11.89 20.94
N PRO A 259 7.39 -12.46 21.21
CA PRO A 259 7.08 -13.85 20.82
C PRO A 259 7.24 -14.14 19.31
N SER A 260 6.78 -13.23 18.43
CA SER A 260 6.75 -13.43 16.98
C SER A 260 7.71 -12.53 16.19
N PHE A 261 8.31 -11.55 16.83
CA PHE A 261 9.24 -10.59 16.19
C PHE A 261 10.34 -10.15 17.15
N VAL A 262 11.38 -9.57 16.58
CA VAL A 262 12.41 -8.86 17.33
C VAL A 262 12.23 -7.37 17.07
N SER A 263 12.17 -6.58 18.15
CA SER A 263 12.04 -5.12 18.08
C SER A 263 13.39 -4.47 18.40
N VAL A 264 13.84 -3.57 17.50
CA VAL A 264 14.99 -2.70 17.74
C VAL A 264 14.51 -1.26 17.78
N THR A 265 14.72 -0.59 18.91
CA THR A 265 14.39 0.82 19.07
C THR A 265 15.65 1.67 19.03
N PHE A 266 15.60 2.75 18.28
CA PHE A 266 16.62 3.79 18.19
C PHE A 266 16.01 5.06 18.77
N THR A 267 16.57 5.57 19.85
CA THR A 267 16.06 6.76 20.54
C THR A 267 17.17 7.79 20.65
N ASP A 268 17.02 8.93 19.98
CA ASP A 268 17.93 10.05 20.11
C ASP A 268 17.37 11.14 21.06
N ASP A 269 18.26 12.01 21.50
CA ASP A 269 17.98 13.20 22.32
C ASP A 269 17.95 14.49 21.49
N GLY A 270 17.74 14.39 20.19
CA GLY A 270 17.66 15.51 19.27
C GLY A 270 16.37 16.35 19.45
N PRO A 271 16.12 17.31 18.55
CA PRO A 271 14.95 18.20 18.67
C PRO A 271 13.62 17.50 18.37
N GLY A 272 13.63 16.25 17.90
CA GLY A 272 12.45 15.56 17.41
C GLY A 272 12.01 16.07 16.02
N VAL A 273 10.79 15.70 15.64
CA VAL A 273 10.21 16.00 14.32
C VAL A 273 8.89 16.78 14.51
N PRO A 274 8.63 17.87 13.75
CA PRO A 274 7.36 18.56 13.79
C PRO A 274 6.19 17.61 13.50
N PRO A 275 5.03 17.75 14.17
CA PRO A 275 3.90 16.83 13.99
C PRO A 275 3.43 16.70 12.54
N GLU A 276 3.44 17.80 11.80
CA GLU A 276 3.07 17.84 10.37
C GLU A 276 4.05 17.09 9.45
N ALA A 277 5.32 16.99 9.87
CA ALA A 277 6.37 16.31 9.14
C ALA A 277 6.43 14.80 9.45
N MET A 278 5.93 14.37 10.59
CA MET A 278 6.02 12.99 11.07
C MET A 278 5.48 11.95 10.07
N PRO A 279 4.35 12.16 9.37
CA PRO A 279 3.86 11.20 8.36
C PRO A 279 4.79 11.04 7.16
N HIS A 280 5.68 12.02 6.91
CA HIS A 280 6.47 12.15 5.69
C HIS A 280 7.96 11.86 5.88
N ILE A 281 8.43 11.57 7.10
CA ILE A 281 9.87 11.40 7.36
C ILE A 281 10.52 10.22 6.63
N PHE A 282 9.70 9.28 6.17
CA PHE A 282 10.13 8.13 5.38
C PHE A 282 9.99 8.33 3.87
N ASP A 283 9.42 9.47 3.45
CA ASP A 283 9.30 9.81 2.03
C ASP A 283 10.68 10.20 1.48
N ALA A 284 10.99 9.75 0.26
CA ALA A 284 12.27 10.05 -0.35
C ALA A 284 12.40 11.55 -0.63
N PHE A 285 13.57 12.15 -0.30
CA PHE A 285 13.88 13.58 -0.44
C PHE A 285 13.03 14.52 0.43
N TYR A 286 12.16 13.99 1.28
CA TYR A 286 11.41 14.82 2.20
C TYR A 286 12.34 15.44 3.26
N ARG A 287 12.11 16.73 3.55
CA ARG A 287 12.83 17.51 4.58
C ARG A 287 11.80 18.39 5.30
N ALA A 288 11.76 18.26 6.62
CA ALA A 288 10.73 18.91 7.46
C ALA A 288 10.74 20.45 7.43
N ASP A 289 11.88 21.07 7.12
CA ASP A 289 12.01 22.53 7.01
C ASP A 289 13.11 22.92 6.00
N PRO A 290 12.73 23.33 4.78
CA PRO A 290 13.69 23.78 3.77
C PRO A 290 14.44 25.06 4.17
N ALA A 291 13.79 25.99 4.88
CA ALA A 291 14.35 27.31 5.18
C ALA A 291 15.32 27.31 6.37
N ARG A 292 15.12 26.42 7.35
CA ARG A 292 16.01 26.26 8.51
C ARG A 292 17.24 25.43 8.20
N ASN A 293 17.20 24.70 7.10
CA ASN A 293 18.14 23.61 6.78
C ASN A 293 19.14 23.93 5.66
N GLU A 294 19.27 25.19 5.20
CA GLU A 294 20.40 25.57 4.31
C GLU A 294 21.77 25.24 4.91
N LYS A 295 21.87 25.21 6.27
CA LYS A 295 23.12 24.85 6.98
C LYS A 295 23.27 23.32 7.22
N ILE A 296 22.20 22.54 7.12
CA ILE A 296 22.22 21.09 7.39
C ILE A 296 22.16 20.33 6.05
N ALA A 297 23.34 20.03 5.49
CA ALA A 297 23.43 19.28 4.23
C ALA A 297 22.82 17.88 4.35
N GLY A 298 22.01 17.45 3.35
CA GLY A 298 21.51 16.08 3.31
C GLY A 298 20.40 15.88 2.31
N SER A 299 20.42 14.73 1.64
CA SER A 299 19.58 14.38 0.50
C SER A 299 18.15 13.95 0.85
N GLY A 300 17.75 13.89 2.12
CA GLY A 300 16.44 13.34 2.50
C GLY A 300 16.25 11.84 2.16
N LEU A 301 17.30 11.13 1.77
CA LEU A 301 17.23 9.70 1.41
C LEU A 301 17.47 8.75 2.58
N GLY A 302 18.09 9.19 3.67
CA GLY A 302 18.53 8.30 4.75
C GLY A 302 17.40 7.45 5.35
N LEU A 303 16.33 8.09 5.85
CA LEU A 303 15.20 7.38 6.44
C LEU A 303 14.34 6.65 5.39
N ALA A 304 14.29 7.12 4.16
CA ALA A 304 13.65 6.40 3.05
C ALA A 304 14.35 5.07 2.75
N ILE A 305 15.69 5.07 2.74
CA ILE A 305 16.52 3.85 2.61
C ILE A 305 16.24 2.90 3.78
N VAL A 306 16.21 3.41 5.01
CA VAL A 306 15.89 2.61 6.21
C VAL A 306 14.52 1.96 6.07
N SER A 307 13.49 2.74 5.75
CA SER A 307 12.12 2.24 5.59
C SER A 307 12.02 1.17 4.48
N ARG A 308 12.74 1.36 3.38
CA ARG A 308 12.75 0.40 2.27
C ARG A 308 13.48 -0.89 2.65
N ALA A 309 14.65 -0.78 3.28
CA ALA A 309 15.42 -1.92 3.78
C ALA A 309 14.60 -2.78 4.76
N VAL A 310 13.94 -2.14 5.73
CA VAL A 310 13.08 -2.82 6.69
C VAL A 310 11.92 -3.56 6.00
N ARG A 311 11.29 -2.93 4.99
CA ARG A 311 10.22 -3.58 4.20
C ARG A 311 10.74 -4.78 3.40
N ASN A 312 11.94 -4.70 2.82
CA ASN A 312 12.53 -5.82 2.10
C ASN A 312 12.81 -7.01 3.05
N MET A 313 13.17 -6.74 4.31
CA MET A 313 13.30 -7.74 5.37
C MET A 313 11.94 -8.20 5.95
N LYS A 314 10.80 -7.86 5.30
CA LYS A 314 9.42 -8.15 5.74
C LYS A 314 9.10 -7.57 7.12
N GLY A 315 9.83 -6.55 7.54
CA GLY A 315 9.65 -5.84 8.81
C GLY A 315 8.73 -4.64 8.71
N ARG A 316 8.56 -3.99 9.85
CA ARG A 316 7.81 -2.74 10.00
C ARG A 316 8.66 -1.71 10.71
N ILE A 317 8.57 -0.43 10.31
CA ILE A 317 9.19 0.70 11.01
C ILE A 317 8.10 1.68 11.47
N ILE A 318 8.27 2.20 12.67
CA ILE A 318 7.37 3.19 13.30
C ILE A 318 8.25 4.32 13.84
N ALA A 319 7.76 5.55 13.72
CA ALA A 319 8.43 6.73 14.28
C ALA A 319 7.52 7.48 15.22
N ARG A 320 8.08 8.02 16.30
CA ARG A 320 7.39 8.90 17.24
C ARG A 320 8.37 9.81 17.96
N ASN A 321 7.91 11.00 18.34
CA ASN A 321 8.67 11.85 19.25
C ASN A 321 8.65 11.27 20.67
N VAL A 322 9.71 11.50 21.43
CA VAL A 322 9.82 11.17 22.84
C VAL A 322 9.84 12.42 23.70
N GLN A 323 9.41 12.31 24.95
CA GLN A 323 9.44 13.39 25.92
C GLN A 323 10.78 13.35 26.70
N PRO A 324 11.42 14.48 27.02
CA PRO A 324 10.98 15.88 26.73
C PRO A 324 11.29 16.30 25.27
N HIS A 325 12.21 15.69 24.58
CA HIS A 325 12.58 15.87 23.17
C HIS A 325 13.31 14.63 22.65
N GLY A 326 13.33 14.46 21.32
CA GLY A 326 14.00 13.33 20.65
C GLY A 326 13.07 12.62 19.67
N LEU A 327 13.67 11.81 18.81
CA LEU A 327 12.99 10.90 17.88
C LEU A 327 13.22 9.46 18.30
N LEU A 328 12.17 8.68 18.34
CA LEU A 328 12.21 7.23 18.48
C LEU A 328 11.80 6.58 17.17
N LEU A 329 12.70 5.72 16.65
CA LEU A 329 12.41 4.82 15.54
C LEU A 329 12.37 3.39 16.07
N GLU A 330 11.27 2.68 15.82
CA GLU A 330 11.10 1.28 16.21
C GLU A 330 11.02 0.42 14.95
N ILE A 331 11.94 -0.54 14.84
CA ILE A 331 12.02 -1.52 13.75
C ILE A 331 11.61 -2.88 14.31
N GLN A 332 10.62 -3.51 13.70
CA GLN A 332 10.13 -4.84 14.05
C GLN A 332 10.46 -5.79 12.88
N LEU A 333 11.23 -6.84 13.14
CA LEU A 333 11.59 -7.87 12.17
C LEU A 333 10.99 -9.21 12.58
N PRO A 334 10.40 -9.99 11.67
CA PRO A 334 9.84 -11.30 11.99
C PRO A 334 10.96 -12.25 12.42
N LYS A 335 10.70 -13.03 13.47
CA LYS A 335 11.60 -14.11 13.88
C LYS A 335 11.57 -15.23 12.85
N LEU A 336 12.72 -15.83 12.62
CA LEU A 336 12.75 -17.14 11.99
C LEU A 336 12.20 -18.18 12.97
N GLU A 337 11.16 -18.92 12.53
CA GLU A 337 10.70 -20.08 13.28
C GLU A 337 11.86 -21.07 13.33
N THR A 338 12.35 -21.37 14.50
CA THR A 338 13.28 -22.48 14.72
C THR A 338 12.45 -23.73 14.47
N GLU A 339 12.68 -24.42 13.35
CA GLU A 339 12.20 -25.79 13.21
C GLU A 339 12.75 -26.60 14.37
N GLY A 340 11.85 -26.98 15.29
CA GLY A 340 12.13 -27.78 16.47
C GLY A 340 12.35 -29.25 16.12
#